data_06bc2a5538e02b95ad554ec57ce8b8f9
#
_entry.id   06bc2a5538e02b95ad554ec57ce8b8f9
#
_cell.length_a   1.000
_cell.length_b   1.000
_cell.length_c   1.000
_cell.angle_alpha   90.00
_cell.angle_beta   90.00
_cell.angle_gamma   90.00
#
_symmetry.space_group_name_H-M   'P 1'
#
loop_
_entity.id
_entity.type
_entity.pdbx_description
1 polymer ?
#
loop_
_entity_poly.entity_id
_entity_poly.type
_entity_poly.pdbx_seq_one_letter_code
_entity_poly.pdbx_strand_id
1 'polypeptide(L)'
;GVVENMSRSNVVLWAKGALEKGEHINVVDDQYRSPTYAMDLAKGCLSIVEKEQSGLFHLSGKDLMSIIELVYRVADYYGLDKSIINPIKSAVLNQAAKRPPYTGFDLSKAKEWLDYTPMSFEEGLDALTKELVTLN
;
A
#
# COMPACT_ATOMS: atom_id res chain seq x y z
N GLY A 1 -8.31 -0.55 -2.71
CA GLY A 1 -9.40 -0.29 -3.65
C GLY A 1 -9.84 1.16 -3.60
N VAL A 2 -10.19 1.70 -4.75
CA VAL A 2 -10.82 3.01 -4.86
C VAL A 2 -12.31 2.79 -4.59
N VAL A 3 -12.84 3.45 -3.57
CA VAL A 3 -14.28 3.47 -3.32
C VAL A 3 -14.74 4.91 -3.51
N GLU A 4 -15.68 5.14 -4.42
CA GLU A 4 -16.33 6.44 -4.59
C GLU A 4 -16.87 6.94 -3.24
N ASN A 5 -16.61 8.20 -2.92
CA ASN A 5 -17.09 8.87 -1.69
C ASN A 5 -16.43 8.44 -0.37
N MET A 6 -15.22 7.89 -0.34
CA MET A 6 -14.49 7.73 0.91
C MET A 6 -13.94 9.07 1.42
N SER A 7 -14.26 9.40 2.66
CA SER A 7 -13.77 10.61 3.35
C SER A 7 -12.25 10.55 3.65
N ARG A 8 -11.59 9.39 3.42
CA ARG A 8 -10.15 9.20 3.56
C ARG A 8 -9.64 8.38 2.37
N SER A 9 -8.81 9.00 1.53
CA SER A 9 -8.06 8.30 0.48
C SER A 9 -6.98 7.40 1.11
N ASN A 10 -6.59 6.35 0.38
CA ASN A 10 -5.41 5.58 0.75
C ASN A 10 -4.14 6.44 0.56
N VAL A 11 -3.00 5.99 1.13
CA VAL A 11 -1.74 6.76 1.10
C VAL A 11 -1.25 7.05 -0.32
N VAL A 12 -1.49 6.15 -1.29
CA VAL A 12 -1.10 6.33 -2.70
C VAL A 12 -1.87 7.48 -3.33
N LEU A 13 -3.20 7.46 -3.21
CA LEU A 13 -4.06 8.52 -3.78
C LEU A 13 -3.86 9.86 -3.09
N TRP A 14 -3.65 9.84 -1.78
CA TRP A 14 -3.33 11.04 -1.01
C TRP A 14 -2.01 11.66 -1.50
N ALA A 15 -0.94 10.86 -1.57
CA ALA A 15 0.37 11.35 -1.99
C ALA A 15 0.32 11.88 -3.44
N LYS A 16 -0.26 11.09 -4.38
CA LYS A 16 -0.47 11.52 -5.77
C LYS A 16 -1.18 12.86 -5.84
N GLY A 17 -2.36 12.97 -5.21
CA GLY A 17 -3.18 14.18 -5.29
C GLY A 17 -2.54 15.42 -4.65
N ALA A 18 -1.78 15.27 -3.54
CA ALA A 18 -1.07 16.37 -2.93
C ALA A 18 0.12 16.84 -3.79
N LEU A 19 0.92 15.89 -4.29
CA LEU A 19 2.08 16.21 -5.12
C LEU A 19 1.69 16.81 -6.47
N GLU A 20 0.60 16.35 -7.10
CA GLU A 20 0.06 16.95 -8.33
C GLU A 20 -0.35 18.41 -8.16
N LYS A 21 -0.77 18.80 -6.96
CA LYS A 21 -1.09 20.19 -6.61
C LYS A 21 0.11 21.01 -6.20
N GLY A 22 1.30 20.42 -6.11
CA GLY A 22 2.51 21.08 -5.61
C GLY A 22 2.48 21.35 -4.10
N GLU A 23 1.69 20.59 -3.34
CA GLU A 23 1.61 20.73 -1.88
C GLU A 23 2.83 20.09 -1.20
N HIS A 24 3.47 20.83 -0.27
CA HIS A 24 4.49 20.26 0.60
C HIS A 24 3.88 19.26 1.57
N ILE A 25 4.39 18.02 1.60
CA ILE A 25 3.88 16.99 2.47
C ILE A 25 4.92 16.48 3.46
N ASN A 26 4.48 16.27 4.70
CA ASN A 26 5.28 15.62 5.75
C ASN A 26 4.98 14.13 5.79
N VAL A 27 6.00 13.31 5.64
CA VAL A 27 5.86 11.84 5.54
C VAL A 27 6.76 11.14 6.55
N VAL A 28 6.21 10.20 7.31
CA VAL A 28 6.99 9.43 8.30
C VAL A 28 7.99 8.50 7.62
N ASP A 29 9.22 8.47 8.13
CA ASP A 29 10.33 7.68 7.60
C ASP A 29 10.70 6.45 8.47
N ASP A 30 10.09 6.32 9.66
CA ASP A 30 10.37 5.31 10.68
C ASP A 30 9.24 4.28 10.86
N GLN A 31 8.30 4.20 9.91
CA GLN A 31 7.24 3.20 9.90
C GLN A 31 7.27 2.41 8.59
N TYR A 32 7.31 1.06 8.71
CA TYR A 32 7.38 0.13 7.61
C TYR A 32 6.07 -0.65 7.45
N ARG A 33 5.61 -0.81 6.21
CA ARG A 33 4.34 -1.45 5.86
C ARG A 33 4.49 -2.27 4.60
N SER A 34 3.63 -3.28 4.45
CA SER A 34 3.46 -4.01 3.20
C SER A 34 2.18 -3.52 2.52
N PRO A 35 2.28 -2.54 1.60
CA PRO A 35 1.11 -2.08 0.85
C PRO A 35 0.53 -3.24 0.06
N THR A 36 -0.79 -3.39 0.11
CA THR A 36 -1.49 -4.53 -0.49
C THR A 36 -2.53 -4.04 -1.47
N TYR A 37 -2.48 -4.54 -2.70
CA TYR A 37 -3.52 -4.33 -3.68
C TYR A 37 -4.75 -5.17 -3.31
N ALA A 38 -5.92 -4.53 -3.25
CA ALA A 38 -7.13 -5.18 -2.74
C ALA A 38 -7.56 -6.42 -3.55
N MET A 39 -7.30 -6.40 -4.87
CA MET A 39 -7.63 -7.53 -5.73
C MET A 39 -6.75 -8.76 -5.44
N ASP A 40 -5.47 -8.57 -5.08
CA ASP A 40 -4.62 -9.68 -4.66
C ASP A 40 -5.13 -10.31 -3.37
N LEU A 41 -5.56 -9.48 -2.42
CA LEU A 41 -6.17 -9.96 -1.19
C LEU A 41 -7.45 -10.76 -1.47
N ALA A 42 -8.30 -10.28 -2.37
CA ALA A 42 -9.51 -10.99 -2.79
C ALA A 42 -9.20 -12.33 -3.44
N LYS A 43 -8.21 -12.38 -4.35
CA LYS A 43 -7.74 -13.65 -4.95
C LYS A 43 -7.23 -14.63 -3.90
N GLY A 44 -6.46 -14.15 -2.92
CA GLY A 44 -6.00 -14.99 -1.82
C GLY A 44 -7.15 -15.58 -1.01
N CYS A 45 -8.19 -14.80 -0.72
CA CYS A 45 -9.39 -15.28 -0.04
C CYS A 45 -10.14 -16.34 -0.88
N LEU A 46 -10.27 -16.13 -2.20
CA LEU A 46 -10.87 -17.12 -3.10
C LEU A 46 -10.07 -18.42 -3.13
N SER A 47 -8.73 -18.34 -3.19
CA SER A 47 -7.87 -19.52 -3.17
C SER A 47 -8.04 -20.37 -1.89
N ILE A 48 -8.32 -19.76 -0.75
CA ILE A 48 -8.61 -20.50 0.49
C ILE A 48 -9.85 -21.37 0.30
N VAL A 49 -10.90 -20.84 -0.32
CA VAL A 49 -12.16 -21.54 -0.58
C VAL A 49 -11.97 -22.62 -1.66
N GLU A 50 -11.38 -22.26 -2.80
CA GLU A 50 -11.18 -23.16 -3.94
C GLU A 50 -10.30 -24.37 -3.60
N LYS A 51 -9.31 -24.17 -2.72
CA LYS A 51 -8.41 -25.23 -2.25
C LYS A 51 -8.88 -25.91 -0.97
N GLU A 52 -10.09 -25.60 -0.51
CA GLU A 52 -10.70 -26.18 0.69
C GLU A 52 -9.79 -26.09 1.94
N GLN A 53 -9.00 -25.00 2.02
CA GLN A 53 -8.07 -24.79 3.12
C GLN A 53 -8.77 -24.22 4.34
N SER A 54 -8.23 -24.54 5.52
CA SER A 54 -8.73 -24.03 6.80
C SER A 54 -7.59 -23.53 7.70
N GLY A 55 -7.93 -22.76 8.71
CA GLY A 55 -6.97 -22.20 9.66
C GLY A 55 -6.56 -20.77 9.32
N LEU A 56 -5.44 -20.30 9.91
CA LEU A 56 -4.97 -18.94 9.78
C LEU A 56 -3.99 -18.81 8.61
N PHE A 57 -4.27 -17.85 7.73
CA PHE A 57 -3.38 -17.43 6.65
C PHE A 57 -3.10 -15.92 6.76
N HIS A 58 -1.86 -15.53 6.51
CA HIS A 58 -1.47 -14.13 6.35
C HIS A 58 -1.43 -13.79 4.86
N LEU A 59 -2.13 -12.73 4.45
CA LEU A 59 -2.16 -12.24 3.08
C LEU A 59 -1.82 -10.75 3.08
N SER A 60 -0.81 -10.37 2.31
CA SER A 60 -0.42 -8.96 2.11
C SER A 60 0.34 -8.79 0.79
N GLY A 61 0.71 -7.56 0.45
CA GLY A 61 1.71 -7.31 -0.58
C GLY A 61 3.07 -7.90 -0.21
N LYS A 62 3.88 -8.23 -1.20
CA LYS A 62 5.20 -8.85 -1.01
C LYS A 62 6.28 -7.87 -0.59
N ASP A 63 6.11 -6.58 -0.91
CA ASP A 63 7.12 -5.56 -0.67
C ASP A 63 6.92 -4.91 0.70
N LEU A 64 7.96 -4.96 1.54
CA LEU A 64 8.02 -4.25 2.81
C LEU A 64 8.86 -2.99 2.63
N MET A 65 8.27 -1.82 2.84
CA MET A 65 8.93 -0.53 2.66
C MET A 65 8.49 0.49 3.71
N SER A 66 9.30 1.53 3.91
CA SER A 66 8.90 2.65 4.76
C SER A 66 7.80 3.48 4.06
N ILE A 67 7.01 4.22 4.85
CA ILE A 67 5.96 5.08 4.28
C ILE A 67 6.56 6.15 3.36
N ILE A 68 7.72 6.71 3.71
CA ILE A 68 8.37 7.70 2.85
C ILE A 68 8.88 7.07 1.55
N GLU A 69 9.42 5.85 1.60
CA GLU A 69 9.84 5.12 0.40
C GLU A 69 8.64 4.86 -0.51
N LEU A 70 7.50 4.45 0.05
CA LEU A 70 6.26 4.29 -0.69
C LEU A 70 5.88 5.58 -1.43
N VAL A 71 5.92 6.72 -0.73
CA VAL A 71 5.58 8.03 -1.33
C VAL A 71 6.59 8.44 -2.42
N TYR A 72 7.88 8.16 -2.23
CA TYR A 72 8.88 8.39 -3.28
C TYR A 72 8.62 7.53 -4.52
N ARG A 73 8.26 6.25 -4.36
CA ARG A 73 7.92 5.37 -5.49
C ARG A 73 6.66 5.83 -6.21
N VAL A 74 5.67 6.36 -5.48
CA VAL A 74 4.48 7.00 -6.10
C VAL A 74 4.89 8.22 -6.92
N ALA A 75 5.75 9.09 -6.36
CA ALA A 75 6.24 10.27 -7.06
C ALA A 75 7.04 9.89 -8.34
N ASP A 76 7.92 8.90 -8.24
CA ASP A 76 8.68 8.39 -9.40
C ASP A 76 7.76 7.83 -10.48
N TYR A 77 6.78 7.03 -10.09
CA TYR A 77 5.82 6.41 -11.02
C TYR A 77 5.00 7.42 -11.81
N TYR A 78 4.55 8.51 -11.16
CA TYR A 78 3.75 9.55 -11.81
C TYR A 78 4.58 10.75 -12.32
N GLY A 79 5.91 10.72 -12.20
CA GLY A 79 6.79 11.82 -12.61
C GLY A 79 6.60 13.11 -11.81
N LEU A 80 6.31 13.00 -10.50
CA LEU A 80 6.02 14.12 -9.61
C LEU A 80 7.26 14.61 -8.86
N ASP A 81 7.24 15.87 -8.42
CA ASP A 81 8.34 16.50 -7.72
C ASP A 81 8.54 15.89 -6.30
N LYS A 82 9.70 15.28 -6.08
CA LYS A 82 10.08 14.72 -4.77
C LYS A 82 10.67 15.75 -3.81
N SER A 83 11.07 16.92 -4.28
CA SER A 83 11.71 17.95 -3.44
C SER A 83 10.77 18.55 -2.39
N ILE A 84 9.45 18.40 -2.59
CA ILE A 84 8.39 18.86 -1.68
C ILE A 84 7.95 17.80 -0.67
N ILE A 85 8.61 16.62 -0.65
CA ILE A 85 8.38 15.55 0.33
C ILE A 85 9.36 15.72 1.48
N ASN A 86 8.83 16.04 2.67
CA ASN A 86 9.62 16.29 3.87
C ASN A 86 9.57 15.08 4.82
N PRO A 87 10.71 14.41 5.12
CA PRO A 87 10.75 13.30 6.06
C PRO A 87 10.54 13.80 7.50
N ILE A 88 9.69 13.10 8.26
CA ILE A 88 9.47 13.35 9.68
C ILE A 88 9.49 12.03 10.46
N LYS A 89 9.76 12.11 11.78
CA LYS A 89 9.63 10.97 12.69
C LYS A 89 8.19 10.83 13.18
N SER A 90 7.72 9.59 13.36
CA SER A 90 6.35 9.30 13.84
C SER A 90 6.06 9.93 15.20
N ALA A 91 7.07 10.13 16.04
CA ALA A 91 6.95 10.80 17.32
C ALA A 91 6.40 12.24 17.23
N VAL A 92 6.60 12.91 16.09
CA VAL A 92 6.12 14.28 15.85
C VAL A 92 4.61 14.33 15.63
N LEU A 93 4.00 13.22 15.16
CA LEU A 93 2.58 13.17 14.78
C LEU A 93 1.61 13.16 15.97
N ASN A 94 2.11 13.01 17.20
CA ASN A 94 1.30 12.99 18.42
C ASN A 94 0.04 12.08 18.33
N GLN A 95 0.20 10.89 17.73
CA GLN A 95 -0.90 9.95 17.51
C GLN A 95 -1.40 9.37 18.83
N ALA A 96 -2.71 9.24 19.00
CA ALA A 96 -3.33 8.69 20.20
C ALA A 96 -2.88 7.24 20.53
N ALA A 97 -2.48 6.47 19.52
CA ALA A 97 -1.95 5.12 19.67
C ALA A 97 -0.52 5.02 19.11
N LYS A 98 0.37 4.40 19.87
CA LYS A 98 1.72 4.07 19.40
C LYS A 98 1.64 2.95 18.36
N ARG A 99 1.97 3.26 17.11
CA ARG A 99 1.98 2.27 16.03
C ARG A 99 3.29 1.50 16.03
N PRO A 100 3.26 0.17 15.77
CA PRO A 100 4.49 -0.61 15.58
C PRO A 100 5.32 -0.02 14.43
N PRO A 101 6.66 0.03 14.56
CA PRO A 101 7.53 0.51 13.48
C PRO A 101 7.46 -0.41 12.25
N TYR A 102 7.31 -1.72 12.46
CA TYR A 102 7.23 -2.72 11.39
C TYR A 102 5.90 -3.47 11.46
N THR A 103 5.19 -3.55 10.33
CA THR A 103 4.01 -4.41 10.15
C THR A 103 4.10 -5.07 8.78
N GLY A 104 4.67 -6.25 8.75
CA GLY A 104 4.76 -7.13 7.60
C GLY A 104 4.35 -8.53 8.01
N PHE A 105 4.15 -9.40 7.04
CA PHE A 105 3.78 -10.79 7.25
C PHE A 105 4.74 -11.73 6.53
N ASP A 106 4.97 -12.89 7.14
CA ASP A 106 5.54 -14.03 6.43
C ASP A 106 4.45 -14.67 5.57
N LEU A 107 4.67 -14.67 4.26
CA LEU A 107 3.73 -15.19 3.26
C LEU A 107 4.04 -16.63 2.84
N SER A 108 5.04 -17.29 3.43
CA SER A 108 5.51 -18.62 3.03
C SER A 108 4.38 -19.64 3.00
N LYS A 109 3.55 -19.69 4.06
CA LYS A 109 2.38 -20.58 4.11
C LYS A 109 1.36 -20.28 3.02
N ALA A 110 1.06 -18.99 2.79
CA ALA A 110 0.12 -18.59 1.74
C ALA A 110 0.64 -18.95 0.34
N LYS A 111 1.93 -18.75 0.11
CA LYS A 111 2.57 -19.13 -1.15
C LYS A 111 2.53 -20.64 -1.38
N GLU A 112 2.88 -21.45 -0.37
CA GLU A 112 2.94 -22.90 -0.48
C GLU A 112 1.56 -23.55 -0.64
N TRP A 113 0.56 -23.11 0.14
CA TRP A 113 -0.73 -23.75 0.24
C TRP A 113 -1.79 -23.15 -0.67
N LEU A 114 -1.68 -21.86 -0.99
CA LEU A 114 -2.68 -21.12 -1.77
C LEU A 114 -2.16 -20.69 -3.15
N ASP A 115 -0.88 -20.93 -3.49
CA ASP A 115 -0.19 -20.34 -4.63
C ASP A 115 -0.29 -18.80 -4.66
N TYR A 116 -0.35 -18.21 -3.46
CA TYR A 116 -0.52 -16.76 -3.32
C TYR A 116 0.73 -16.01 -3.77
N THR A 117 0.62 -15.29 -4.88
CA THR A 117 1.70 -14.49 -5.49
C THR A 117 1.22 -13.06 -5.69
N PRO A 118 1.27 -12.21 -4.66
CA PRO A 118 0.83 -10.82 -4.79
C PRO A 118 1.74 -10.03 -5.73
N MET A 119 1.16 -9.04 -6.38
CA MET A 119 1.87 -8.07 -7.23
C MET A 119 2.96 -7.33 -6.46
N SER A 120 3.95 -6.81 -7.16
CA SER A 120 4.85 -5.78 -6.64
C SER A 120 4.10 -4.47 -6.43
N PHE A 121 4.72 -3.54 -5.72
CA PHE A 121 4.11 -2.24 -5.51
C PHE A 121 3.86 -1.51 -6.83
N GLU A 122 4.81 -1.57 -7.76
CA GLU A 122 4.71 -0.94 -9.08
C GLU A 122 3.63 -1.59 -9.95
N GLU A 123 3.55 -2.92 -9.97
CA GLU A 123 2.46 -3.65 -10.64
C GLU A 123 1.09 -3.27 -10.07
N GLY A 124 1.01 -3.08 -8.75
CA GLY A 124 -0.19 -2.60 -8.07
C GLY A 124 -0.55 -1.15 -8.44
N LEU A 125 0.45 -0.27 -8.63
CA LEU A 125 0.23 1.10 -9.14
C LEU A 125 -0.30 1.09 -10.58
N ASP A 126 0.24 0.23 -11.44
CA ASP A 126 -0.25 0.05 -12.81
C ASP A 126 -1.71 -0.40 -12.84
N ALA A 127 -2.06 -1.39 -12.02
CA ALA A 127 -3.43 -1.89 -11.92
C ALA A 127 -4.38 -0.81 -11.40
N LEU A 128 -4.01 -0.10 -10.33
CA LEU A 128 -4.78 1.00 -9.77
C LEU A 128 -4.99 2.13 -10.78
N THR A 129 -3.95 2.50 -11.54
CA THR A 129 -4.04 3.57 -12.55
C THR A 129 -5.02 3.21 -13.66
N LYS A 130 -5.02 1.95 -14.12
CA LYS A 130 -5.99 1.46 -15.10
C LYS A 130 -7.42 1.50 -14.59
N GLU A 131 -7.65 1.12 -13.32
CA GLU A 131 -8.96 1.23 -12.67
C GLU A 131 -9.45 2.69 -12.63
N LEU A 132 -8.57 3.63 -12.24
CA LEU A 132 -8.91 5.06 -12.19
C LEU A 132 -9.31 5.64 -13.54
N VAL A 133 -8.64 5.22 -14.63
CA VAL A 133 -8.98 5.64 -15.99
C VAL A 133 -10.34 5.08 -16.45
N THR A 134 -10.69 3.88 -16.02
CA THR A 134 -11.95 3.23 -16.40
C THR A 134 -13.17 3.82 -15.67
N LEU A 135 -12.96 4.43 -14.50
CA LEU A 135 -14.02 5.04 -13.68
C LEU A 135 -14.33 6.52 -14.04
N ASN A 136 -13.51 7.14 -14.89
CA ASN A 136 -13.72 8.50 -15.39
C ASN A 136 -14.22 8.50 -16.84
#